data_2d6a5a3143348f08bf362497502ad458
#
_entry.id   2d6a5a3143348f08bf362497502ad458
#
_cell.length_a   1.000
_cell.length_b   1.000
_cell.length_c   1.000
_cell.angle_alpha   90.00
_cell.angle_beta   90.00
_cell.angle_gamma   90.00
#
_symmetry.space_group_name_H-M   'P 1'
#
loop_
_entity.id
_entity.type
_entity.pdbx_description
1 polymer ?
#
loop_
_entity_poly.entity_id
_entity_poly.type
_entity_poly.pdbx_seq_one_letter_code
_entity_poly.pdbx_strand_id
1 'polypeptide(L)'
;MKNNYEIDESFLGRWIAGELSEEERIAFEKTNAFKQFDIINKEAQLLDGPEIDVESALQTVKNKLAATPKKNKVIKLWRTISVAAVIIISTGIFLTSSKTYTTGNGESQTITLADGSIINMNANSSISHKRFFWTSNKTVALTGEAYFSITKGDDFSVETSKGTIAVLGTEFNIKDRTNFELKCYEGKVQFTQNNQNNNAFILTKGMQVFITKDTLEENIFNEETPAWKKGVSNFTQQPLSEVLEELSLYFNITFDATKVDTNRLFSGSFYHTELNSALKATLVPMGITFKQEGEKIILSE
;
A
#
# COMPACT_ATOMS: atom_id res chain seq x y z
N MET A 1 -52.80 -19.44 -70.58
CA MET A 1 -51.79 -20.36 -70.07
C MET A 1 -50.47 -19.62 -70.00
N LYS A 2 -49.84 -19.40 -68.80
CA LYS A 2 -48.49 -18.83 -68.76
C LYS A 2 -47.53 -19.87 -69.36
N ASN A 3 -46.65 -19.39 -70.21
CA ASN A 3 -45.68 -20.28 -70.89
C ASN A 3 -44.63 -20.78 -69.86
N ASN A 4 -44.12 -21.98 -70.02
CA ASN A 4 -43.18 -22.61 -69.08
C ASN A 4 -41.91 -21.76 -68.83
N TYR A 5 -41.45 -20.99 -69.82
CA TYR A 5 -40.27 -20.07 -69.65
C TYR A 5 -40.55 -18.83 -68.79
N GLU A 6 -41.82 -18.57 -68.44
CA GLU A 6 -42.22 -17.46 -67.58
C GLU A 6 -42.38 -17.90 -66.09
N ILE A 7 -42.44 -19.21 -65.86
CA ILE A 7 -42.73 -19.80 -64.53
C ILE A 7 -41.49 -20.49 -63.94
N ASP A 8 -40.63 -21.06 -64.78
CA ASP A 8 -39.43 -21.78 -64.37
C ASP A 8 -38.18 -20.90 -64.66
N GLU A 9 -37.60 -20.30 -63.60
CA GLU A 9 -36.41 -19.44 -63.69
C GLU A 9 -35.18 -20.20 -64.26
N SER A 10 -35.14 -21.51 -64.20
CA SER A 10 -34.04 -22.36 -64.73
C SER A 10 -34.26 -22.76 -66.19
N PHE A 11 -35.45 -22.56 -66.77
CA PHE A 11 -35.85 -23.05 -68.09
C PHE A 11 -34.91 -22.60 -69.22
N LEU A 12 -34.60 -21.33 -69.28
CA LEU A 12 -33.70 -20.78 -70.30
C LEU A 12 -32.25 -21.27 -70.09
N GLY A 13 -31.82 -21.47 -68.85
CA GLY A 13 -30.50 -22.08 -68.53
C GLY A 13 -30.42 -23.53 -69.05
N ARG A 14 -31.44 -24.36 -68.80
CA ARG A 14 -31.55 -25.71 -69.32
C ARG A 14 -31.64 -25.78 -70.83
N TRP A 15 -32.33 -24.84 -71.47
CA TRP A 15 -32.37 -24.70 -72.92
C TRP A 15 -30.99 -24.43 -73.50
N ILE A 16 -30.25 -23.47 -72.97
CA ILE A 16 -28.87 -23.15 -73.46
C ILE A 16 -27.93 -24.33 -73.22
N ALA A 17 -28.08 -25.04 -72.14
CA ALA A 17 -27.26 -26.26 -71.81
C ALA A 17 -27.68 -27.49 -72.59
N GLY A 18 -28.82 -27.45 -73.37
CA GLY A 18 -29.31 -28.59 -74.10
C GLY A 18 -30.00 -29.65 -73.24
N GLU A 19 -30.44 -29.31 -72.06
CA GLU A 19 -31.00 -30.19 -71.02
C GLU A 19 -32.53 -30.27 -71.01
N LEU A 20 -33.22 -29.64 -71.98
CA LEU A 20 -34.68 -29.73 -72.10
C LEU A 20 -35.11 -31.10 -72.68
N SER A 21 -36.29 -31.57 -72.21
CA SER A 21 -36.90 -32.75 -72.84
C SER A 21 -37.36 -32.38 -74.27
N GLU A 22 -37.48 -33.40 -75.11
CA GLU A 22 -37.87 -33.23 -76.52
C GLU A 22 -39.22 -32.53 -76.63
N GLU A 23 -40.14 -32.82 -75.75
CA GLU A 23 -41.48 -32.20 -75.71
C GLU A 23 -41.42 -30.71 -75.34
N GLU A 24 -40.62 -30.37 -74.36
CA GLU A 24 -40.38 -28.99 -73.90
C GLU A 24 -39.71 -28.16 -75.00
N ARG A 25 -38.70 -28.74 -75.60
CA ARG A 25 -37.99 -28.10 -76.75
C ARG A 25 -38.93 -27.75 -77.93
N ILE A 26 -39.70 -28.75 -78.40
CA ILE A 26 -40.64 -28.58 -79.51
C ILE A 26 -41.73 -27.55 -79.16
N ALA A 27 -42.19 -27.55 -77.91
CA ALA A 27 -43.17 -26.58 -77.42
C ALA A 27 -42.62 -25.14 -77.38
N PHE A 28 -41.35 -24.99 -76.94
CA PHE A 28 -40.66 -23.68 -76.89
C PHE A 28 -40.31 -23.17 -78.28
N GLU A 29 -39.81 -24.00 -79.21
CA GLU A 29 -39.47 -23.63 -80.59
C GLU A 29 -40.68 -23.06 -81.40
N LYS A 30 -41.89 -23.41 -81.01
CA LYS A 30 -43.12 -22.91 -81.60
C LYS A 30 -43.53 -21.54 -81.08
N THR A 31 -42.88 -20.98 -80.12
CA THR A 31 -43.19 -19.71 -79.47
C THR A 31 -42.50 -18.51 -80.21
N ASN A 32 -43.10 -17.33 -80.16
CA ASN A 32 -42.43 -16.14 -80.65
C ASN A 32 -41.25 -15.71 -79.84
N ALA A 33 -41.22 -16.13 -78.56
CA ALA A 33 -40.11 -15.89 -77.65
C ALA A 33 -38.83 -16.64 -78.05
N PHE A 34 -38.98 -17.91 -78.56
CA PHE A 34 -37.88 -18.64 -79.09
C PHE A 34 -36.98 -17.91 -80.04
N LYS A 35 -37.56 -17.23 -81.01
CA LYS A 35 -36.81 -16.44 -82.02
C LYS A 35 -35.93 -15.37 -81.40
N GLN A 36 -36.41 -14.73 -80.35
CA GLN A 36 -35.65 -13.67 -79.67
C GLN A 36 -34.50 -14.29 -78.85
N PHE A 37 -34.78 -15.32 -78.12
CA PHE A 37 -33.74 -16.01 -77.27
C PHE A 37 -32.71 -16.73 -78.13
N ASP A 38 -33.09 -17.33 -79.27
CA ASP A 38 -32.19 -17.95 -80.26
C ASP A 38 -31.18 -16.97 -80.82
N ILE A 39 -31.68 -15.74 -81.22
CA ILE A 39 -30.79 -14.68 -81.68
C ILE A 39 -29.83 -14.25 -80.58
N ILE A 40 -30.31 -14.02 -79.34
CA ILE A 40 -29.48 -13.62 -78.26
C ILE A 40 -28.43 -14.70 -77.95
N ASN A 41 -28.82 -15.97 -78.01
CA ASN A 41 -27.89 -17.08 -77.73
C ASN A 41 -26.79 -17.19 -78.78
N LYS A 42 -27.18 -17.02 -80.07
CA LYS A 42 -26.21 -17.04 -81.18
C LYS A 42 -25.25 -15.86 -81.12
N GLU A 43 -25.77 -14.67 -80.88
CA GLU A 43 -24.89 -13.50 -80.70
C GLU A 43 -23.99 -13.59 -79.43
N ALA A 44 -24.52 -14.12 -78.35
CA ALA A 44 -23.73 -14.36 -77.10
C ALA A 44 -22.58 -15.37 -77.31
N GLN A 45 -22.77 -16.38 -78.15
CA GLN A 45 -21.70 -17.35 -78.52
C GLN A 45 -20.62 -16.73 -79.42
N LEU A 46 -20.86 -15.59 -80.02
CA LEU A 46 -19.86 -14.85 -80.80
C LEU A 46 -19.06 -13.88 -79.96
N LEU A 47 -19.42 -13.71 -78.67
CA LEU A 47 -18.67 -12.89 -77.75
C LEU A 47 -17.46 -13.71 -77.24
N ASP A 48 -16.28 -13.40 -77.75
CA ASP A 48 -15.03 -13.89 -77.18
C ASP A 48 -14.80 -13.25 -75.79
N GLY A 49 -15.05 -14.02 -74.76
CA GLY A 49 -14.67 -13.63 -73.41
C GLY A 49 -13.14 -13.74 -73.23
N PRO A 50 -12.54 -12.97 -72.32
CA PRO A 50 -11.13 -13.14 -72.04
C PRO A 50 -10.88 -14.58 -71.60
N GLU A 51 -9.87 -15.25 -72.19
CA GLU A 51 -9.41 -16.56 -71.73
C GLU A 51 -9.00 -16.46 -70.26
N ILE A 52 -9.83 -17.04 -69.42
CA ILE A 52 -9.50 -17.13 -67.98
C ILE A 52 -8.65 -18.39 -67.82
N ASP A 53 -7.38 -18.21 -67.52
CA ASP A 53 -6.50 -19.29 -67.08
C ASP A 53 -6.94 -19.78 -65.70
N VAL A 54 -7.86 -20.73 -65.70
CA VAL A 54 -8.48 -21.33 -64.55
C VAL A 54 -7.40 -22.01 -63.65
N GLU A 55 -6.36 -22.59 -64.27
CA GLU A 55 -5.31 -23.27 -63.55
C GLU A 55 -4.43 -22.26 -62.78
N SER A 56 -4.05 -21.18 -63.39
CA SER A 56 -3.32 -20.08 -62.74
C SER A 56 -4.15 -19.41 -61.63
N ALA A 57 -5.44 -19.18 -61.87
CA ALA A 57 -6.35 -18.64 -60.86
C ALA A 57 -6.51 -19.60 -59.67
N LEU A 58 -6.67 -20.92 -59.92
CA LEU A 58 -6.78 -21.94 -58.93
C LEU A 58 -5.47 -22.10 -58.12
N GLN A 59 -4.34 -22.03 -58.78
CA GLN A 59 -3.01 -22.06 -58.15
C GLN A 59 -2.82 -20.83 -57.23
N THR A 60 -3.26 -19.67 -57.69
CA THR A 60 -3.19 -18.43 -56.91
C THR A 60 -4.06 -18.51 -55.63
N VAL A 61 -5.26 -19.07 -55.73
CA VAL A 61 -6.15 -19.30 -54.58
C VAL A 61 -5.57 -20.34 -53.61
N LYS A 62 -5.06 -21.49 -54.15
CA LYS A 62 -4.40 -22.52 -53.33
C LYS A 62 -3.18 -21.98 -52.62
N ASN A 63 -2.37 -21.16 -53.26
CA ASN A 63 -1.20 -20.54 -52.63
C ASN A 63 -1.59 -19.53 -51.55
N LYS A 64 -2.66 -18.77 -51.73
CA LYS A 64 -3.22 -17.87 -50.70
C LYS A 64 -3.80 -18.64 -49.51
N LEU A 65 -4.48 -19.75 -49.74
CA LEU A 65 -5.01 -20.62 -48.67
C LEU A 65 -3.92 -21.41 -47.94
N ALA A 66 -2.86 -21.82 -48.65
CA ALA A 66 -1.70 -22.50 -48.07
C ALA A 66 -0.77 -21.52 -47.30
N ALA A 67 -0.87 -20.22 -47.55
CA ALA A 67 -0.18 -19.25 -46.76
C ALA A 67 -0.82 -19.22 -45.36
N THR A 68 -0.39 -20.13 -44.48
CA THR A 68 -0.69 -20.07 -43.04
C THR A 68 -0.37 -18.65 -42.57
N PRO A 69 -1.27 -17.95 -41.87
CA PRO A 69 -0.96 -16.65 -41.34
C PRO A 69 0.26 -16.83 -40.42
N LYS A 70 1.39 -16.17 -40.73
CA LYS A 70 2.54 -16.12 -39.86
C LYS A 70 2.01 -15.62 -38.51
N LYS A 71 1.87 -16.55 -37.53
CA LYS A 71 1.51 -16.19 -36.14
C LYS A 71 2.44 -15.08 -35.71
N ASN A 72 1.92 -13.90 -35.57
CA ASN A 72 2.69 -12.72 -35.26
C ASN A 72 3.50 -12.98 -34.01
N LYS A 73 4.82 -12.96 -34.09
CA LYS A 73 5.76 -13.06 -32.96
C LYS A 73 5.49 -11.99 -31.89
N VAL A 74 4.72 -10.96 -32.22
CA VAL A 74 4.26 -9.87 -31.36
C VAL A 74 3.55 -10.38 -30.11
N ILE A 75 2.63 -11.36 -30.21
CA ILE A 75 1.92 -11.88 -29.02
C ILE A 75 2.88 -12.53 -28.01
N LYS A 76 3.93 -13.21 -28.51
CA LYS A 76 4.94 -13.82 -27.64
C LYS A 76 5.81 -12.76 -26.97
N LEU A 77 6.12 -11.67 -27.68
CA LEU A 77 6.86 -10.53 -27.16
C LEU A 77 6.08 -9.80 -26.06
N TRP A 78 4.78 -9.57 -26.23
CA TRP A 78 3.93 -8.94 -25.21
C TRP A 78 3.86 -9.76 -23.91
N ARG A 79 3.82 -11.09 -24.04
CA ARG A 79 3.84 -11.98 -22.84
C ARG A 79 5.17 -11.90 -22.08
N THR A 80 6.30 -11.82 -22.77
CA THR A 80 7.60 -11.66 -22.11
C THR A 80 7.79 -10.30 -21.49
N ILE A 81 7.30 -9.23 -22.14
CA ILE A 81 7.31 -7.87 -21.61
C ILE A 81 6.43 -7.78 -20.35
N SER A 82 5.23 -8.37 -20.35
CA SER A 82 4.35 -8.34 -19.17
C SER A 82 4.94 -9.08 -17.98
N VAL A 83 5.60 -10.22 -18.19
CA VAL A 83 6.32 -10.94 -17.12
C VAL A 83 7.49 -10.09 -16.57
N ALA A 84 8.28 -9.49 -17.46
CA ALA A 84 9.37 -8.61 -17.05
C ALA A 84 8.85 -7.40 -16.27
N ALA A 85 7.76 -6.77 -16.70
CA ALA A 85 7.13 -5.66 -16.00
C ALA A 85 6.65 -6.05 -14.60
N VAL A 86 6.01 -7.22 -14.45
CA VAL A 86 5.58 -7.73 -13.14
C VAL A 86 6.78 -7.96 -12.22
N ILE A 87 7.87 -8.54 -12.72
CA ILE A 87 9.09 -8.76 -11.94
C ILE A 87 9.69 -7.41 -11.50
N ILE A 88 9.80 -6.44 -12.40
CA ILE A 88 10.35 -5.11 -12.08
C ILE A 88 9.49 -4.40 -11.04
N ILE A 89 8.17 -4.41 -11.21
CA ILE A 89 7.23 -3.79 -10.27
C ILE A 89 7.29 -4.50 -8.91
N SER A 90 7.26 -5.84 -8.89
CA SER A 90 7.34 -6.62 -7.65
C SER A 90 8.65 -6.38 -6.91
N THR A 91 9.78 -6.35 -7.65
CA THR A 91 11.10 -6.05 -7.10
C THR A 91 11.14 -4.61 -6.57
N GLY A 92 10.57 -3.64 -7.28
CA GLY A 92 10.47 -2.25 -6.83
C GLY A 92 9.69 -2.13 -5.52
N ILE A 93 8.51 -2.75 -5.41
CA ILE A 93 7.70 -2.79 -4.18
C ILE A 93 8.47 -3.49 -3.05
N PHE A 94 9.13 -4.60 -3.33
CA PHE A 94 9.92 -5.33 -2.32
C PHE A 94 11.09 -4.48 -1.80
N LEU A 95 11.82 -3.80 -2.67
CA LEU A 95 12.95 -2.95 -2.27
C LEU A 95 12.53 -1.70 -1.48
N THR A 96 11.31 -1.20 -1.67
CA THR A 96 10.75 -0.08 -0.89
C THR A 96 10.06 -0.54 0.38
N SER A 97 9.96 -1.85 0.66
CA SER A 97 9.29 -2.38 1.84
C SER A 97 9.96 -1.93 3.14
N SER A 98 9.13 -1.66 4.16
CA SER A 98 9.57 -1.33 5.51
C SER A 98 9.52 -2.56 6.41
N LYS A 99 10.36 -2.56 7.44
CA LYS A 99 10.29 -3.49 8.56
C LYS A 99 9.76 -2.73 9.76
N THR A 100 8.70 -3.25 10.37
CA THR A 100 8.05 -2.65 11.53
C THR A 100 8.19 -3.57 12.73
N TYR A 101 8.46 -2.99 13.89
CA TYR A 101 8.48 -3.63 15.19
C TYR A 101 7.43 -2.96 16.06
N THR A 102 6.72 -3.71 16.85
CA THR A 102 5.66 -3.21 17.74
C THR A 102 5.74 -3.87 19.09
N THR A 103 5.42 -3.13 20.13
CA THR A 103 5.25 -3.63 21.50
C THR A 103 3.79 -3.41 21.92
N GLY A 104 3.22 -4.36 22.66
CA GLY A 104 1.94 -4.24 23.31
C GLY A 104 2.00 -3.52 24.67
N ASN A 105 0.87 -3.52 25.38
CA ASN A 105 0.78 -2.96 26.72
C ASN A 105 1.68 -3.74 27.70
N GLY A 106 2.45 -3.03 28.50
CA GLY A 106 3.41 -3.61 29.44
C GLY A 106 4.59 -4.33 28.80
N GLU A 107 4.69 -4.37 27.49
CA GLU A 107 5.78 -5.02 26.76
C GLU A 107 6.92 -4.04 26.47
N SER A 108 8.14 -4.53 26.48
CA SER A 108 9.32 -3.82 26.01
C SER A 108 10.12 -4.70 25.05
N GLN A 109 10.76 -4.09 24.06
CA GLN A 109 11.58 -4.83 23.09
C GLN A 109 12.88 -4.12 22.82
N THR A 110 13.99 -4.88 22.74
CA THR A 110 15.28 -4.35 22.29
C THR A 110 15.53 -4.76 20.84
N ILE A 111 15.87 -3.78 20.00
CA ILE A 111 16.23 -3.96 18.60
C ILE A 111 17.69 -3.58 18.44
N THR A 112 18.47 -4.45 17.80
CA THR A 112 19.82 -4.11 17.33
C THR A 112 19.78 -3.89 15.83
N LEU A 113 20.19 -2.71 15.40
CA LEU A 113 20.28 -2.33 14.00
C LEU A 113 21.56 -2.86 13.36
N ALA A 114 21.63 -2.83 12.03
CA ALA A 114 22.75 -3.40 11.28
C ALA A 114 24.12 -2.68 11.51
N ASP A 115 24.09 -1.45 12.00
CA ASP A 115 25.28 -0.64 12.35
C ASP A 115 25.70 -0.80 13.81
N GLY A 116 25.05 -1.69 14.58
CA GLY A 116 25.28 -1.90 15.99
C GLY A 116 24.54 -0.95 16.91
N SER A 117 23.77 0.01 16.39
CA SER A 117 22.91 0.87 17.21
C SER A 117 21.81 0.06 17.89
N ILE A 118 21.46 0.44 19.12
CA ILE A 118 20.48 -0.26 19.95
C ILE A 118 19.30 0.66 20.20
N ILE A 119 18.09 0.12 20.01
CA ILE A 119 16.83 0.79 20.33
C ILE A 119 16.08 -0.04 21.34
N ASN A 120 15.78 0.53 22.51
CA ASN A 120 14.90 -0.07 23.50
C ASN A 120 13.51 0.56 23.32
N MET A 121 12.53 -0.21 22.91
CA MET A 121 11.14 0.22 22.79
C MET A 121 10.41 0.02 24.11
N ASN A 122 9.65 1.03 24.52
CA ASN A 122 8.76 0.97 25.68
C ASN A 122 7.39 0.35 25.29
N ALA A 123 6.50 0.18 26.25
CA ALA A 123 5.14 -0.32 26.06
C ALA A 123 4.38 0.48 24.99
N ASN A 124 3.52 -0.23 24.25
CA ASN A 124 2.64 0.34 23.21
C ASN A 124 3.35 1.31 22.26
N SER A 125 4.43 0.83 21.65
CA SER A 125 5.29 1.60 20.75
C SER A 125 5.49 0.91 19.42
N SER A 126 5.77 1.68 18.38
CA SER A 126 6.03 1.19 17.03
C SER A 126 7.24 1.88 16.44
N ILE A 127 8.15 1.11 15.87
CA ILE A 127 9.29 1.61 15.09
C ILE A 127 9.26 0.96 13.71
N SER A 128 9.40 1.76 12.68
CA SER A 128 9.55 1.28 11.31
C SER A 128 10.77 1.88 10.62
N HIS A 129 11.43 1.10 9.78
CA HIS A 129 12.54 1.54 8.95
C HIS A 129 12.53 0.83 7.61
N LYS A 130 13.22 1.37 6.60
CA LYS A 130 13.38 0.70 5.32
C LYS A 130 14.15 -0.60 5.49
N ARG A 131 13.65 -1.69 4.89
CA ARG A 131 14.27 -3.02 4.98
C ARG A 131 15.64 -3.06 4.30
N PHE A 132 15.78 -2.34 3.18
CA PHE A 132 16.97 -2.31 2.36
C PHE A 132 17.58 -0.90 2.34
N PHE A 133 18.86 -0.81 1.94
CA PHE A 133 19.60 0.44 1.84
C PHE A 133 19.79 1.19 3.17
N TRP A 134 19.88 0.43 4.28
CA TRP A 134 20.11 0.98 5.61
C TRP A 134 21.36 1.88 5.66
N THR A 135 22.47 1.47 5.02
CA THR A 135 23.71 2.24 4.97
C THR A 135 23.58 3.60 4.29
N SER A 136 22.61 3.77 3.40
CA SER A 136 22.40 5.02 2.67
C SER A 136 21.30 5.89 3.28
N ASN A 137 20.47 5.34 4.17
CA ASN A 137 19.37 6.04 4.81
C ASN A 137 19.07 5.41 6.17
N LYS A 138 19.70 5.93 7.21
CA LYS A 138 19.50 5.51 8.61
C LYS A 138 18.36 6.27 9.26
N THR A 139 17.19 6.22 8.64
CA THR A 139 15.97 6.86 9.15
C THR A 139 15.01 5.82 9.69
N VAL A 140 14.51 6.05 10.90
CA VAL A 140 13.43 5.29 11.53
C VAL A 140 12.25 6.21 11.83
N ALA A 141 11.02 5.70 11.69
CA ALA A 141 9.82 6.39 12.18
C ALA A 141 9.40 5.78 13.51
N LEU A 142 9.12 6.63 14.50
CA LEU A 142 8.69 6.24 15.85
C LEU A 142 7.27 6.74 16.10
N THR A 143 6.46 5.89 16.74
CA THR A 143 5.25 6.25 17.47
C THR A 143 5.31 5.59 18.84
N GLY A 144 4.99 6.29 19.91
CA GLY A 144 5.12 5.79 21.27
C GLY A 144 6.41 6.26 21.93
N GLU A 145 7.13 5.39 22.63
CA GLU A 145 8.32 5.75 23.37
C GLU A 145 9.47 4.78 23.13
N ALA A 146 10.68 5.31 22.92
CA ALA A 146 11.88 4.52 22.77
C ALA A 146 13.13 5.27 23.24
N TYR A 147 14.07 4.50 23.78
CA TYR A 147 15.42 4.95 24.09
C TYR A 147 16.38 4.45 23.01
N PHE A 148 17.19 5.35 22.51
CA PHE A 148 18.15 5.13 21.46
C PHE A 148 19.57 5.24 21.99
N SER A 149 20.40 4.24 21.71
CA SER A 149 21.84 4.28 21.87
C SER A 149 22.49 4.10 20.50
N ILE A 150 22.84 5.22 19.87
CA ILE A 150 23.28 5.27 18.49
C ILE A 150 24.79 5.25 18.42
N THR A 151 25.35 4.36 17.58
CA THR A 151 26.79 4.22 17.35
C THR A 151 27.35 5.49 16.68
N LYS A 152 28.55 5.94 17.12
CA LYS A 152 29.18 7.14 16.59
C LYS A 152 29.62 6.96 15.13
N GLY A 153 29.49 8.01 14.33
CA GLY A 153 30.14 8.15 13.03
C GLY A 153 29.25 8.38 11.83
N ASP A 154 27.94 8.10 11.89
CA ASP A 154 27.03 8.23 10.75
C ASP A 154 25.77 9.02 11.12
N ASP A 155 25.20 9.69 10.11
CA ASP A 155 23.92 10.41 10.24
C ASP A 155 22.80 9.43 10.53
N PHE A 156 22.13 9.58 11.66
CA PHE A 156 20.97 8.81 12.06
C PHE A 156 19.79 9.74 12.33
N SER A 157 18.61 9.40 11.84
CA SER A 157 17.41 10.22 11.98
C SER A 157 16.22 9.45 12.54
N VAL A 158 15.44 10.10 13.40
CA VAL A 158 14.13 9.61 13.87
C VAL A 158 13.04 10.58 13.42
N GLU A 159 12.07 10.09 12.70
CA GLU A 159 10.86 10.80 12.33
C GLU A 159 9.77 10.54 13.38
N THR A 160 9.11 11.61 13.84
CA THR A 160 8.04 11.58 14.84
C THR A 160 6.86 12.46 14.39
N SER A 161 5.76 12.41 15.12
CA SER A 161 4.59 13.26 14.82
C SER A 161 4.90 14.77 14.91
N LYS A 162 5.86 15.17 15.76
CA LYS A 162 6.18 16.58 16.05
C LYS A 162 7.42 17.10 15.34
N GLY A 163 8.26 16.22 14.79
CA GLY A 163 9.46 16.66 14.10
C GLY A 163 10.44 15.54 13.78
N THR A 164 11.59 15.93 13.24
CA THR A 164 12.70 15.05 12.90
C THR A 164 13.85 15.28 13.87
N ILE A 165 14.40 14.19 14.39
CA ILE A 165 15.53 14.16 15.31
C ILE A 165 16.73 13.61 14.54
N ALA A 166 17.84 14.37 14.47
CA ALA A 166 19.09 13.96 13.81
C ALA A 166 20.23 13.91 14.83
N VAL A 167 21.05 12.85 14.74
CA VAL A 167 22.16 12.58 15.67
C VAL A 167 23.37 11.98 14.96
N LEU A 168 24.56 12.09 15.58
CA LEU A 168 25.85 11.56 15.09
C LEU A 168 26.51 10.56 16.09
N GLY A 169 25.74 9.96 16.96
CA GLY A 169 26.24 9.09 18.02
C GLY A 169 25.89 9.63 19.38
N THR A 170 24.71 9.25 19.86
CA THR A 170 24.01 9.92 20.94
C THR A 170 23.14 8.93 21.68
N GLU A 171 22.98 9.12 22.98
CA GLU A 171 21.98 8.45 23.79
C GLU A 171 20.85 9.41 24.13
N PHE A 172 19.62 9.05 23.75
CA PHE A 172 18.44 9.90 23.91
C PHE A 172 17.16 9.09 24.03
N ASN A 173 16.15 9.68 24.65
CA ASN A 173 14.81 9.13 24.75
C ASN A 173 13.83 10.03 24.03
N ILE A 174 12.92 9.43 23.27
CA ILE A 174 11.78 10.11 22.66
C ILE A 174 10.50 9.47 23.18
N LYS A 175 9.57 10.32 23.65
CA LYS A 175 8.18 9.95 23.94
C LYS A 175 7.30 10.75 23.00
N ASP A 176 6.75 10.07 21.97
CA ASP A 176 5.84 10.63 20.95
C ASP A 176 4.44 10.05 21.17
N ARG A 177 3.71 10.67 22.12
CA ARG A 177 2.36 10.30 22.54
C ARG A 177 1.45 11.54 22.53
N THR A 178 0.47 11.61 23.42
CA THR A 178 -0.38 12.80 23.63
C THR A 178 0.45 14.07 23.81
N ASN A 179 1.52 14.00 24.60
CA ASN A 179 2.58 14.98 24.69
C ASN A 179 3.87 14.43 24.08
N PHE A 180 4.69 15.34 23.55
CA PHE A 180 6.01 15.00 23.03
C PHE A 180 7.09 15.35 24.03
N GLU A 181 8.02 14.44 24.26
CA GLU A 181 9.21 14.67 25.08
C GLU A 181 10.45 14.12 24.38
N LEU A 182 11.52 14.88 24.35
CA LEU A 182 12.84 14.49 23.86
C LEU A 182 13.89 14.81 24.93
N LYS A 183 14.60 13.80 25.42
CA LYS A 183 15.69 13.91 26.43
C LYS A 183 17.01 13.46 25.83
N CYS A 184 18.09 14.27 25.98
CA CYS A 184 19.44 13.91 25.56
C CYS A 184 20.28 13.49 26.77
N TYR A 185 20.68 12.20 26.84
CA TYR A 185 21.47 11.62 27.93
C TYR A 185 22.98 11.65 27.65
N GLU A 186 23.39 11.51 26.39
CA GLU A 186 24.79 11.63 25.95
C GLU A 186 24.87 12.17 24.54
N GLY A 187 25.90 12.99 24.25
CA GLY A 187 26.16 13.50 22.92
C GLY A 187 25.37 14.75 22.59
N LYS A 188 24.87 14.83 21.35
CA LYS A 188 24.18 16.00 20.83
C LYS A 188 23.02 15.56 19.91
N VAL A 189 21.86 16.17 20.10
CA VAL A 189 20.64 15.92 19.33
C VAL A 189 20.24 17.21 18.63
N GLN A 190 19.98 17.15 17.34
CA GLN A 190 19.31 18.22 16.61
C GLN A 190 17.84 17.81 16.42
N PHE A 191 16.92 18.61 16.97
CA PHE A 191 15.48 18.45 16.76
C PHE A 191 14.98 19.56 15.83
N THR A 192 14.34 19.15 14.74
CA THR A 192 13.70 20.08 13.79
C THR A 192 12.19 19.87 13.86
N GLN A 193 11.47 20.86 14.37
CA GLN A 193 10.03 20.78 14.58
C GLN A 193 9.28 20.87 13.25
N ASN A 194 8.24 20.05 13.08
CA ASN A 194 7.32 20.09 11.94
C ASN A 194 6.34 21.27 12.06
N ASN A 195 6.84 22.48 11.88
CA ASN A 195 6.02 23.69 11.84
C ASN A 195 6.38 24.53 10.60
N GLN A 196 5.61 25.61 10.35
CA GLN A 196 5.83 26.48 9.18
C GLN A 196 7.24 27.10 9.11
N ASN A 197 7.92 27.20 10.24
CA ASN A 197 9.25 27.85 10.33
C ASN A 197 10.41 26.82 10.34
N ASN A 198 10.13 25.52 10.45
CA ASN A 198 11.14 24.45 10.59
C ASN A 198 12.21 24.82 11.64
N ASN A 199 11.80 25.27 12.82
CA ASN A 199 12.72 25.66 13.88
C ASN A 199 13.57 24.47 14.31
N ALA A 200 14.88 24.67 14.35
CA ALA A 200 15.85 23.67 14.78
C ALA A 200 16.40 24.00 16.17
N PHE A 201 16.42 23.00 17.05
CA PHE A 201 16.89 23.06 18.43
C PHE A 201 18.04 22.08 18.60
N ILE A 202 19.08 22.50 19.32
CA ILE A 202 20.23 21.64 19.64
C ILE A 202 20.18 21.32 21.14
N LEU A 203 19.97 20.05 21.45
CA LEU A 203 20.03 19.52 22.81
C LEU A 203 21.40 18.87 23.05
N THR A 204 21.98 19.15 24.20
CA THR A 204 23.17 18.48 24.72
C THR A 204 22.81 17.70 25.97
N LYS A 205 23.76 16.91 26.49
CA LYS A 205 23.55 16.09 27.69
C LYS A 205 22.83 16.87 28.80
N GLY A 206 21.75 16.30 29.34
CA GLY A 206 20.95 16.87 30.44
C GLY A 206 19.89 17.89 29.98
N MET A 207 19.78 18.15 28.66
CA MET A 207 18.73 19.01 28.11
C MET A 207 17.55 18.19 27.61
N GLN A 208 16.35 18.73 27.77
CA GLN A 208 15.10 18.16 27.29
C GLN A 208 14.19 19.20 26.65
N VAL A 209 13.35 18.74 25.74
CA VAL A 209 12.29 19.51 25.09
C VAL A 209 10.96 18.82 25.34
N PHE A 210 9.97 19.61 25.72
CA PHE A 210 8.57 19.21 25.78
C PHE A 210 7.75 19.97 24.76
N ILE A 211 6.75 19.32 24.16
CA ILE A 211 5.74 19.99 23.35
C ILE A 211 4.37 19.57 23.86
N THR A 212 3.66 20.54 24.41
CA THR A 212 2.30 20.40 24.91
C THR A 212 1.41 21.40 24.20
N LYS A 213 0.35 20.96 23.54
CA LYS A 213 -0.58 21.84 22.78
C LYS A 213 0.17 22.81 21.83
N ASP A 214 1.20 22.26 21.11
CA ASP A 214 2.06 22.98 20.17
C ASP A 214 2.97 24.07 20.77
N THR A 215 3.02 24.20 22.09
CA THR A 215 4.00 25.01 22.79
C THR A 215 5.22 24.18 23.13
N LEU A 216 6.39 24.63 22.69
CA LEU A 216 7.68 24.00 22.97
C LEU A 216 8.30 24.69 24.21
N GLU A 217 8.76 23.85 25.15
CA GLU A 217 9.48 24.25 26.34
C GLU A 217 10.81 23.52 26.44
N GLU A 218 11.89 24.22 26.74
CA GLU A 218 13.20 23.67 27.02
C GLU A 218 13.47 23.62 28.51
N ASN A 219 13.93 22.47 29.01
CA ASN A 219 14.25 22.28 30.43
C ASN A 219 15.55 21.48 30.57
N ILE A 220 16.05 21.40 31.80
CA ILE A 220 17.17 20.54 32.18
C ILE A 220 16.69 19.39 33.05
N PHE A 221 17.34 18.22 32.93
CA PHE A 221 17.10 17.08 33.79
C PHE A 221 18.43 16.46 34.24
N ASN A 222 18.39 15.64 35.30
CA ASN A 222 19.60 15.05 35.89
C ASN A 222 19.48 13.51 36.07
N GLU A 223 18.70 12.86 35.20
CA GLU A 223 18.58 11.39 35.16
C GLU A 223 19.66 10.81 34.28
N GLU A 224 20.25 9.66 34.65
CA GLU A 224 21.25 8.99 33.84
C GLU A 224 20.61 8.10 32.74
N THR A 225 19.41 7.60 32.99
CA THR A 225 18.65 6.74 32.05
C THR A 225 17.15 6.94 32.29
N PRO A 226 16.29 6.73 31.27
CA PRO A 226 14.85 6.81 31.45
C PRO A 226 14.36 5.88 32.57
N ALA A 227 13.47 6.38 33.43
CA ALA A 227 12.95 5.64 34.57
C ALA A 227 12.22 4.34 34.16
N TRP A 228 11.53 4.37 33.04
CA TRP A 228 10.80 3.23 32.51
C TRP A 228 11.71 2.00 32.21
N LYS A 229 12.98 2.20 31.86
CA LYS A 229 13.97 1.12 31.71
C LYS A 229 14.25 0.38 33.03
N LYS A 230 13.94 1.02 34.16
CA LYS A 230 14.04 0.44 35.51
C LYS A 230 12.68 -0.08 36.02
N GLY A 231 11.64 -0.07 35.16
CA GLY A 231 10.30 -0.50 35.51
C GLY A 231 9.53 0.48 36.40
N VAL A 232 9.81 1.79 36.28
CA VAL A 232 9.20 2.84 37.10
C VAL A 232 8.73 4.01 36.20
N SER A 233 7.55 4.54 36.46
CA SER A 233 7.12 5.83 35.92
C SER A 233 7.18 6.90 37.01
N ASN A 234 7.81 8.04 36.71
CA ASN A 234 7.95 9.19 37.60
C ASN A 234 7.17 10.38 37.05
N PHE A 235 6.49 11.10 37.94
CA PHE A 235 5.69 12.25 37.59
C PHE A 235 6.03 13.44 38.50
N THR A 236 6.13 14.64 37.93
CA THR A 236 6.32 15.89 38.63
C THR A 236 5.32 16.89 38.08
N GLN A 237 4.32 17.26 38.90
CA GLN A 237 3.27 18.22 38.51
C GLN A 237 2.58 17.89 37.19
N GLN A 238 2.30 16.59 36.94
CA GLN A 238 1.62 16.14 35.74
C GLN A 238 0.11 16.02 35.99
N PRO A 239 -0.75 16.35 34.99
CA PRO A 239 -2.18 16.11 35.09
C PRO A 239 -2.48 14.63 35.36
N LEU A 240 -3.47 14.36 36.22
CA LEU A 240 -3.86 12.98 36.55
C LEU A 240 -4.25 12.21 35.27
N SER A 241 -4.85 12.87 34.27
CA SER A 241 -5.17 12.25 32.97
C SER A 241 -3.96 11.57 32.32
N GLU A 242 -2.77 12.19 32.35
CA GLU A 242 -1.54 11.61 31.77
C GLU A 242 -1.03 10.45 32.60
N VAL A 243 -1.19 10.51 33.93
CA VAL A 243 -0.82 9.41 34.82
C VAL A 243 -1.72 8.20 34.60
N LEU A 244 -3.03 8.40 34.39
CA LEU A 244 -3.97 7.34 34.08
C LEU A 244 -3.69 6.72 32.70
N GLU A 245 -3.32 7.53 31.69
CA GLU A 245 -2.87 7.02 30.40
C GLU A 245 -1.64 6.12 30.56
N GLU A 246 -0.64 6.55 31.33
CA GLU A 246 0.56 5.78 31.58
C GLU A 246 0.26 4.43 32.31
N LEU A 247 -0.62 4.44 33.33
CA LEU A 247 -1.10 3.22 33.97
C LEU A 247 -1.77 2.26 32.98
N SER A 248 -2.60 2.81 32.07
CA SER A 248 -3.27 2.02 31.03
C SER A 248 -2.29 1.34 30.07
N LEU A 249 -1.16 2.00 29.74
CA LEU A 249 -0.12 1.46 28.89
C LEU A 249 0.59 0.24 29.48
N TYR A 250 0.79 0.21 30.80
CA TYR A 250 1.50 -0.88 31.44
C TYR A 250 0.60 -2.03 31.85
N PHE A 251 -0.63 -1.75 32.28
CA PHE A 251 -1.48 -2.77 32.92
C PHE A 251 -2.67 -3.21 32.06
N ASN A 252 -2.79 -2.75 30.82
CA ASN A 252 -3.91 -3.06 29.91
C ASN A 252 -5.28 -2.84 30.55
N ILE A 253 -5.45 -1.68 31.18
CA ILE A 253 -6.69 -1.28 31.85
C ILE A 253 -7.27 -0.01 31.24
N THR A 254 -8.53 0.23 31.51
CA THR A 254 -9.24 1.47 31.14
C THR A 254 -9.81 2.13 32.40
N PHE A 255 -9.90 3.46 32.39
CA PHE A 255 -10.41 4.23 33.51
C PHE A 255 -11.76 4.85 33.18
N ASP A 256 -12.69 4.75 34.12
CA ASP A 256 -13.89 5.59 34.19
C ASP A 256 -13.65 6.68 35.24
N ALA A 257 -13.22 7.84 34.76
CA ALA A 257 -12.86 8.99 35.60
C ALA A 257 -13.95 10.09 35.55
N THR A 258 -15.19 9.78 35.18
CA THR A 258 -16.27 10.74 34.99
C THR A 258 -16.64 11.50 36.29
N LYS A 259 -16.28 10.97 37.45
CA LYS A 259 -16.54 11.51 38.77
C LYS A 259 -15.32 12.15 39.45
N VAL A 260 -14.22 12.33 38.70
CA VAL A 260 -12.95 12.81 39.23
C VAL A 260 -12.40 13.91 38.33
N ASP A 261 -11.87 15.00 38.92
CA ASP A 261 -11.14 16.00 38.15
C ASP A 261 -9.76 15.51 37.76
N THR A 262 -9.62 15.11 36.48
CA THR A 262 -8.37 14.59 35.93
C THR A 262 -7.34 15.65 35.55
N ASN A 263 -7.65 16.97 35.70
CA ASN A 263 -6.68 18.04 35.52
C ASN A 263 -5.86 18.30 36.81
N ARG A 264 -6.24 17.73 37.93
CA ARG A 264 -5.47 17.82 39.17
C ARG A 264 -4.06 17.30 38.98
N LEU A 265 -3.08 18.03 39.51
CA LEU A 265 -1.65 17.71 39.34
C LEU A 265 -1.21 16.63 40.32
N PHE A 266 -0.54 15.63 39.80
CA PHE A 266 0.08 14.54 40.54
C PHE A 266 1.61 14.65 40.52
N SER A 267 2.24 14.42 41.69
CA SER A 267 3.67 14.21 41.80
C SER A 267 3.93 12.92 42.59
N GLY A 268 4.64 12.01 42.02
CA GLY A 268 4.91 10.70 42.61
C GLY A 268 5.44 9.70 41.60
N SER A 269 5.43 8.43 41.95
CA SER A 269 5.89 7.36 41.08
C SER A 269 5.12 6.07 41.32
N PHE A 270 5.09 5.20 40.29
CA PHE A 270 4.63 3.83 40.45
C PHE A 270 5.54 2.85 39.73
N TYR A 271 5.57 1.60 40.23
CA TYR A 271 6.29 0.49 39.62
C TYR A 271 5.38 -0.27 38.64
N HIS A 272 5.94 -0.76 37.55
CA HIS A 272 5.23 -1.51 36.50
C HIS A 272 4.93 -2.97 36.86
N THR A 273 5.29 -3.42 38.09
CA THR A 273 5.26 -4.82 38.47
C THR A 273 3.90 -5.28 38.98
N GLU A 274 3.09 -4.39 39.60
CA GLU A 274 1.88 -4.82 40.31
C GLU A 274 0.83 -3.69 40.25
N LEU A 275 -0.32 -3.97 39.58
CA LEU A 275 -1.40 -3.03 39.32
C LEU A 275 -1.96 -2.37 40.60
N ASN A 276 -2.29 -3.19 41.61
CA ASN A 276 -2.97 -2.68 42.81
C ASN A 276 -2.06 -1.72 43.59
N SER A 277 -0.75 -2.00 43.64
CA SER A 277 0.23 -1.08 44.22
C SER A 277 0.36 0.20 43.44
N ALA A 278 0.39 0.13 42.12
CA ALA A 278 0.45 1.29 41.24
C ALA A 278 -0.80 2.19 41.40
N LEU A 279 -2.00 1.58 41.41
CA LEU A 279 -3.25 2.31 41.66
C LEU A 279 -3.26 2.99 43.02
N LYS A 280 -2.85 2.27 44.10
CA LYS A 280 -2.78 2.85 45.43
C LYS A 280 -1.79 3.98 45.54
N ALA A 281 -0.58 3.80 44.98
CA ALA A 281 0.46 4.84 44.99
C ALA A 281 0.02 6.13 44.27
N THR A 282 -0.83 6.02 43.26
CA THR A 282 -1.31 7.14 42.44
C THR A 282 -2.57 7.77 43.03
N LEU A 283 -3.57 6.99 43.32
CA LEU A 283 -4.94 7.48 43.59
C LEU A 283 -5.18 7.85 45.07
N VAL A 284 -4.65 7.02 46.01
CA VAL A 284 -4.89 7.24 47.44
C VAL A 284 -4.34 8.60 47.95
N PRO A 285 -3.12 9.04 47.58
CA PRO A 285 -2.63 10.35 47.98
C PRO A 285 -3.48 11.53 47.46
N MET A 286 -4.23 11.32 46.39
CA MET A 286 -5.14 12.31 45.81
C MET A 286 -6.55 12.25 46.41
N GLY A 287 -6.83 11.34 47.36
CA GLY A 287 -8.15 11.15 47.95
C GLY A 287 -9.15 10.43 47.03
N ILE A 288 -8.66 9.80 45.98
CA ILE A 288 -9.47 9.08 45.00
C ILE A 288 -9.61 7.65 45.39
N THR A 289 -10.82 7.14 45.45
CA THR A 289 -11.16 5.73 45.64
C THR A 289 -11.39 5.05 44.29
N PHE A 290 -11.14 3.75 44.22
CA PHE A 290 -11.32 3.02 42.98
C PHE A 290 -11.95 1.64 43.20
N LYS A 291 -12.71 1.19 42.21
CA LYS A 291 -13.29 -0.16 42.13
C LYS A 291 -12.84 -0.77 40.82
N GLN A 292 -12.30 -1.99 40.89
CA GLN A 292 -11.92 -2.75 39.70
C GLN A 292 -13.07 -3.67 39.24
N GLU A 293 -13.44 -3.55 37.96
CA GLU A 293 -14.42 -4.42 37.30
C GLU A 293 -13.79 -5.00 36.01
N GLY A 294 -13.11 -6.13 36.16
CA GLY A 294 -12.30 -6.71 35.08
C GLY A 294 -11.11 -5.83 34.72
N GLU A 295 -11.04 -5.37 33.46
CA GLU A 295 -10.03 -4.43 32.97
C GLU A 295 -10.44 -2.95 33.17
N LYS A 296 -11.67 -2.70 33.66
CA LYS A 296 -12.16 -1.34 33.89
C LYS A 296 -11.96 -0.94 35.35
N ILE A 297 -11.38 0.23 35.57
CA ILE A 297 -11.20 0.87 36.88
C ILE A 297 -12.14 2.07 36.97
N ILE A 298 -13.07 2.00 37.89
CA ILE A 298 -14.06 3.09 38.14
C ILE A 298 -13.50 3.95 39.28
N LEU A 299 -13.33 5.25 39.01
CA LEU A 299 -12.81 6.21 39.98
C LEU A 299 -13.95 7.02 40.64
N SER A 300 -13.78 7.33 41.90
CA SER A 300 -14.70 8.22 42.65
C SER A 300 -13.94 8.98 43.74
N GLU A 301 -14.37 10.23 43.98
CA GLU A 301 -13.93 11.06 45.09
C GLU A 301 -14.74 10.79 46.35
#